data_4d9e7ef5d3f1253fb8bcdf3848946eb9
#
_entry.id   4d9e7ef5d3f1253fb8bcdf3848946eb9
#
_cell.length_a   1.000
_cell.length_b   1.000
_cell.length_c   1.000
_cell.angle_alpha   90.00
_cell.angle_beta   90.00
_cell.angle_gamma   90.00
#
_symmetry.space_group_name_H-M   'P 1'
#
loop_
_entity.id
_entity.type
_entity.pdbx_description
1 polymer ?
#
loop_
_entity_poly.entity_id
_entity_poly.type
_entity_poly.pdbx_seq_one_letter_code
_entity_poly.pdbx_strand_id
1 'polypeptide(L)'
;MTKHLIALDLDGTVLNHGSLGQNSHEQLEIDAKLVRAIRELHDSEHEVVIATGRSVDATLPVVEALKIDPTWVVAANGAVTLKRDALAHRAYRREHVESFDPRKLLTTISPQLTGARYAVESAEGTFYYTEPIPAGTLPSKQLRVTFDELLEVPASRVIVVSPNHRLEEFIDAASTAGLKNVSYSVGTATWLDIAPVGISKASALERIRGIEEVSLSHVFAAGDGSNDIEMLDWAGRYGTAIVMGQADDRVKSHATRVTGTIDENGLFTALTESFPWLAEG
;
A
#
# COMPACT_ATOMS: atom_id res chain seq x y z
N MET A 1 0.92 -26.52 -12.56
CA MET A 1 1.04 -25.18 -13.19
C MET A 1 2.32 -24.51 -12.69
N THR A 2 2.87 -23.55 -13.43
CA THR A 2 4.03 -22.80 -12.94
C THR A 2 3.56 -21.81 -11.88
N LYS A 3 4.21 -21.76 -10.71
CA LYS A 3 3.90 -20.85 -9.63
C LYS A 3 4.19 -19.39 -10.05
N HIS A 4 3.22 -18.50 -9.87
CA HIS A 4 3.37 -17.06 -10.06
C HIS A 4 3.32 -16.34 -8.72
N LEU A 5 3.97 -15.18 -8.65
CA LEU A 5 3.75 -14.19 -7.60
C LEU A 5 2.84 -13.11 -8.18
N ILE A 6 1.67 -12.93 -7.56
CA ILE A 6 0.62 -12.03 -8.01
C ILE A 6 0.47 -10.93 -6.95
N ALA A 7 1.02 -9.75 -7.23
CA ALA A 7 1.00 -8.60 -6.35
C ALA A 7 -0.15 -7.66 -6.71
N LEU A 8 -1.05 -7.41 -5.78
CA LEU A 8 -2.25 -6.59 -5.99
C LEU A 8 -2.25 -5.41 -5.02
N ASP A 9 -2.29 -4.19 -5.56
CA ASP A 9 -2.65 -3.02 -4.78
C ASP A 9 -4.13 -3.05 -4.39
N LEU A 10 -4.53 -2.24 -3.41
CA LEU A 10 -5.90 -2.17 -2.92
C LEU A 10 -6.66 -0.96 -3.48
N ASP A 11 -6.26 0.24 -3.11
CA ASP A 11 -7.03 1.45 -3.37
C ASP A 11 -6.95 1.87 -4.84
N GLY A 12 -8.06 1.87 -5.55
CA GLY A 12 -8.09 2.12 -6.99
C GLY A 12 -7.77 0.90 -7.86
N THR A 13 -7.46 -0.25 -7.24
CA THR A 13 -7.13 -1.50 -7.95
C THR A 13 -8.11 -2.62 -7.59
N VAL A 14 -8.15 -3.04 -6.34
CA VAL A 14 -9.14 -4.03 -5.82
C VAL A 14 -10.37 -3.33 -5.26
N LEU A 15 -10.20 -2.13 -4.69
CA LEU A 15 -11.22 -1.32 -4.04
C LEU A 15 -11.33 0.04 -4.71
N ASN A 16 -12.55 0.57 -4.84
CA ASN A 16 -12.74 1.98 -5.19
C ASN A 16 -12.05 2.90 -4.18
N HIS A 17 -11.49 4.00 -4.68
CA HIS A 17 -10.90 5.02 -3.81
C HIS A 17 -11.91 5.50 -2.76
N GLY A 18 -11.51 5.53 -1.50
CA GLY A 18 -12.35 5.99 -0.41
C GLY A 18 -13.27 4.94 0.21
N SER A 19 -13.27 3.70 -0.26
CA SER A 19 -14.12 2.60 0.27
C SER A 19 -13.86 2.21 1.72
N LEU A 20 -12.90 2.81 2.41
CA LEU A 20 -12.64 2.66 3.84
C LEU A 20 -12.32 4.01 4.49
N GLY A 21 -13.01 5.06 4.10
CA GLY A 21 -12.88 6.32 4.78
C GLY A 21 -14.02 6.51 5.74
N GLN A 22 -13.94 6.39 6.97
CA GLN A 22 -14.72 7.05 8.02
C GLN A 22 -15.62 6.21 8.94
N ASN A 23 -16.09 5.02 8.56
CA ASN A 23 -16.85 4.21 9.51
C ASN A 23 -16.50 2.72 9.36
N SER A 24 -16.04 2.10 10.42
CA SER A 24 -15.75 0.67 10.55
C SER A 24 -16.96 -0.27 10.31
N HIS A 25 -18.06 0.25 9.80
CA HIS A 25 -19.31 -0.47 9.51
C HIS A 25 -19.77 -0.36 8.05
N GLU A 26 -19.06 0.38 7.16
CA GLU A 26 -19.35 0.32 5.75
C GLU A 26 -18.88 -1.04 5.20
N GLN A 27 -19.80 -1.77 4.59
CA GLN A 27 -19.50 -3.01 3.90
C GLN A 27 -18.49 -2.71 2.79
N LEU A 28 -17.37 -3.43 2.81
CA LEU A 28 -16.40 -3.43 1.71
C LEU A 28 -17.11 -3.99 0.47
N GLU A 29 -17.43 -3.14 -0.47
CA GLU A 29 -17.98 -3.55 -1.76
C GLU A 29 -16.83 -3.91 -2.71
N ILE A 30 -16.57 -5.21 -2.84
CA ILE A 30 -15.66 -5.78 -3.84
C ILE A 30 -16.52 -6.59 -4.81
N ASP A 31 -16.29 -6.42 -6.11
CA ASP A 31 -16.99 -7.19 -7.12
C ASP A 31 -16.86 -8.71 -6.88
N ALA A 32 -17.96 -9.42 -6.86
CA ALA A 32 -17.99 -10.85 -6.52
C ALA A 32 -17.21 -11.72 -7.52
N LYS A 33 -17.11 -11.30 -8.80
CA LYS A 33 -16.31 -12.01 -9.81
C LYS A 33 -14.82 -11.83 -9.53
N LEU A 34 -14.43 -10.62 -9.13
CA LEU A 34 -13.04 -10.32 -8.75
C LEU A 34 -12.64 -11.11 -7.50
N VAL A 35 -13.49 -11.14 -6.46
CA VAL A 35 -13.25 -11.95 -5.25
C VAL A 35 -13.05 -13.42 -5.63
N ARG A 36 -13.92 -13.97 -6.51
CA ARG A 36 -13.81 -15.35 -6.97
C ARG A 36 -12.49 -15.58 -7.70
N ALA A 37 -12.13 -14.72 -8.65
CA ALA A 37 -10.90 -14.87 -9.44
C ALA A 37 -9.64 -14.82 -8.57
N ILE A 38 -9.55 -13.86 -7.63
CA ILE A 38 -8.42 -13.75 -6.69
C ILE A 38 -8.32 -15.00 -5.81
N ARG A 39 -9.47 -15.51 -5.34
CA ARG A 39 -9.53 -16.72 -4.54
C ARG A 39 -9.10 -17.96 -5.33
N GLU A 40 -9.57 -18.12 -6.57
CA GLU A 40 -9.17 -19.23 -7.44
C GLU A 40 -7.65 -19.22 -7.74
N LEU A 41 -7.06 -18.03 -7.93
CA LEU A 41 -5.61 -17.86 -8.04
C LEU A 41 -4.88 -18.32 -6.78
N HIS A 42 -5.37 -17.90 -5.62
CA HIS A 42 -4.82 -18.29 -4.33
C HIS A 42 -4.92 -19.81 -4.11
N ASP A 43 -6.08 -20.40 -4.37
CA ASP A 43 -6.34 -21.84 -4.19
C ASP A 43 -5.55 -22.70 -5.21
N SER A 44 -5.06 -22.10 -6.30
CA SER A 44 -4.28 -22.77 -7.36
C SER A 44 -2.76 -22.77 -7.14
N GLU A 45 -2.31 -22.59 -5.90
CA GLU A 45 -0.89 -22.60 -5.49
C GLU A 45 -0.05 -21.41 -6.04
N HIS A 46 -0.69 -20.35 -6.54
CA HIS A 46 -0.01 -19.10 -6.80
C HIS A 46 0.21 -18.31 -5.51
N GLU A 47 1.30 -17.55 -5.43
CA GLU A 47 1.54 -16.66 -4.31
C GLU A 47 0.83 -15.33 -4.56
N VAL A 48 -0.38 -15.17 -4.02
CA VAL A 48 -1.13 -13.92 -4.07
C VAL A 48 -0.69 -13.04 -2.91
N VAL A 49 -0.20 -11.84 -3.19
CA VAL A 49 0.27 -10.87 -2.19
C VAL A 49 -0.51 -9.58 -2.33
N ILE A 50 -1.18 -9.16 -1.28
CA ILE A 50 -1.73 -7.80 -1.18
C ILE A 50 -0.57 -6.85 -0.84
N ALA A 51 -0.40 -5.78 -1.63
CA ALA A 51 0.67 -4.81 -1.46
C ALA A 51 0.11 -3.37 -1.48
N THR A 52 -0.03 -2.74 -0.30
CA THR A 52 -0.77 -1.49 -0.15
C THR A 52 -0.04 -0.45 0.70
N GLY A 53 -0.43 0.82 0.53
CA GLY A 53 -0.03 1.93 1.42
C GLY A 53 -0.79 1.95 2.75
N ARG A 54 -1.85 1.16 2.90
CA ARG A 54 -2.63 1.10 4.14
C ARG A 54 -1.82 0.57 5.31
N SER A 55 -2.24 0.92 6.54
CA SER A 55 -1.73 0.27 7.75
C SER A 55 -2.18 -1.20 7.82
N VAL A 56 -1.53 -1.99 8.66
CA VAL A 56 -1.91 -3.39 8.90
C VAL A 56 -3.38 -3.53 9.29
N ASP A 57 -3.85 -2.69 10.23
CA ASP A 57 -5.23 -2.74 10.72
C ASP A 57 -6.28 -2.39 9.64
N ALA A 58 -5.91 -1.57 8.66
CA ALA A 58 -6.77 -1.25 7.53
C ALA A 58 -6.66 -2.25 6.36
N THR A 59 -5.59 -3.04 6.32
CA THR A 59 -5.34 -4.04 5.27
C THR A 59 -6.01 -5.38 5.56
N LEU A 60 -5.86 -5.90 6.78
CA LEU A 60 -6.33 -7.24 7.13
C LEU A 60 -7.85 -7.44 6.96
N PRO A 61 -8.73 -6.45 7.25
CA PRO A 61 -10.16 -6.59 6.94
C PRO A 61 -10.46 -6.80 5.44
N VAL A 62 -9.63 -6.22 4.55
CA VAL A 62 -9.78 -6.42 3.10
C VAL A 62 -9.36 -7.83 2.70
N VAL A 63 -8.25 -8.33 3.25
CA VAL A 63 -7.80 -9.71 3.06
C VAL A 63 -8.90 -10.71 3.47
N GLU A 64 -9.54 -10.47 4.62
CA GLU A 64 -10.67 -11.27 5.09
C GLU A 64 -11.88 -11.19 4.13
N ALA A 65 -12.19 -9.99 3.61
CA ALA A 65 -13.29 -9.80 2.65
C ALA A 65 -13.04 -10.49 1.30
N LEU A 66 -11.79 -10.58 0.87
CA LEU A 66 -11.35 -11.35 -0.31
C LEU A 66 -11.46 -12.87 -0.10
N LYS A 67 -11.67 -13.33 1.14
CA LYS A 67 -11.77 -14.75 1.51
C LYS A 67 -10.54 -15.55 1.11
N ILE A 68 -9.37 -14.94 1.23
CA ILE A 68 -8.05 -15.55 1.04
C ILE A 68 -7.27 -15.47 2.34
N ASP A 69 -6.25 -16.31 2.44
CA ASP A 69 -5.35 -16.33 3.58
C ASP A 69 -3.89 -16.43 3.10
N PRO A 70 -3.42 -15.39 2.36
CA PRO A 70 -2.13 -15.40 1.71
C PRO A 70 -0.99 -15.59 2.71
N THR A 71 0.10 -16.24 2.27
CA THR A 71 1.30 -16.41 3.10
C THR A 71 1.89 -15.07 3.50
N TRP A 72 1.81 -14.07 2.60
CA TRP A 72 2.43 -12.76 2.75
C TRP A 72 1.45 -11.62 2.48
N VAL A 73 1.57 -10.56 3.27
CA VAL A 73 0.88 -9.29 3.04
C VAL A 73 1.88 -8.15 3.21
N VAL A 74 1.89 -7.21 2.29
CA VAL A 74 2.73 -6.01 2.31
C VAL A 74 1.87 -4.80 2.63
N ALA A 75 2.13 -4.14 3.75
CA ALA A 75 1.44 -2.94 4.23
C ALA A 75 2.41 -1.75 4.33
N ALA A 76 1.87 -0.57 4.57
CA ALA A 76 2.63 0.69 4.74
C ALA A 76 3.67 0.89 3.63
N ASN A 77 3.29 0.72 2.36
CA ASN A 77 4.16 0.85 1.19
C ASN A 77 5.44 0.02 1.26
N GLY A 78 5.40 -1.16 1.89
CA GLY A 78 6.57 -2.05 2.01
C GLY A 78 7.31 -1.97 3.34
N ALA A 79 7.01 -0.97 4.19
CA ALA A 79 7.65 -0.83 5.49
C ALA A 79 7.27 -1.97 6.46
N VAL A 80 6.11 -2.59 6.25
CA VAL A 80 5.66 -3.74 7.05
C VAL A 80 5.32 -4.90 6.14
N THR A 81 6.01 -6.02 6.32
CA THR A 81 5.68 -7.29 5.68
C THR A 81 5.15 -8.25 6.75
N LEU A 82 3.95 -8.73 6.54
CA LEU A 82 3.30 -9.72 7.38
C LEU A 82 3.48 -11.11 6.82
N LYS A 83 3.64 -12.08 7.70
CA LYS A 83 3.59 -13.50 7.36
C LYS A 83 2.45 -14.17 8.09
N ARG A 84 1.75 -15.08 7.42
CA ARG A 84 0.71 -15.89 8.02
C ARG A 84 1.25 -16.69 9.21
N ASP A 85 0.54 -16.60 10.32
CA ASP A 85 0.82 -17.30 11.57
C ASP A 85 -0.49 -17.54 12.31
N ALA A 86 -0.97 -18.77 12.31
CA ALA A 86 -2.27 -19.13 12.89
C ALA A 86 -2.37 -18.84 14.40
N LEU A 87 -1.25 -18.64 15.09
CA LEU A 87 -1.21 -18.32 16.51
C LEU A 87 -1.17 -16.82 16.80
N ALA A 88 -0.91 -16.01 15.76
CA ALA A 88 -0.84 -14.56 15.90
C ALA A 88 -2.24 -13.92 15.85
N HIS A 89 -2.32 -12.65 16.32
CA HIS A 89 -3.54 -11.86 16.21
C HIS A 89 -3.96 -11.71 14.74
N ARG A 90 -5.21 -11.98 14.41
CA ARG A 90 -5.75 -12.03 13.04
C ARG A 90 -4.95 -12.96 12.10
N ALA A 91 -4.33 -14.01 12.65
CA ALA A 91 -3.53 -14.99 11.92
C ALA A 91 -2.32 -14.44 11.15
N TYR A 92 -1.81 -13.26 11.52
CA TYR A 92 -0.62 -12.65 10.90
C TYR A 92 0.32 -12.08 11.93
N ARG A 93 1.62 -12.30 11.73
CA ARG A 93 2.69 -11.64 12.49
C ARG A 93 3.46 -10.67 11.61
N ARG A 94 4.04 -9.64 12.21
CA ARG A 94 4.98 -8.74 11.55
C ARG A 94 6.31 -9.48 11.37
N GLU A 95 6.62 -9.88 10.14
CA GLU A 95 7.82 -10.66 9.82
C GLU A 95 9.02 -9.73 9.55
N HIS A 96 8.79 -8.68 8.77
CA HIS A 96 9.76 -7.63 8.54
C HIS A 96 9.11 -6.27 8.81
N VAL A 97 9.82 -5.45 9.59
CA VAL A 97 9.44 -4.07 9.84
C VAL A 97 10.67 -3.20 9.62
N GLU A 98 10.58 -2.33 8.65
CA GLU A 98 11.59 -1.34 8.36
C GLU A 98 11.25 -0.06 9.12
N SER A 99 12.22 0.49 9.83
CA SER A 99 12.03 1.72 10.61
C SER A 99 13.20 2.67 10.45
N PHE A 100 12.96 3.95 10.69
CA PHE A 100 13.96 5.01 10.64
C PHE A 100 13.77 6.02 11.77
N ASP A 101 14.78 6.83 12.02
CA ASP A 101 14.68 7.97 12.93
C ASP A 101 13.96 9.13 12.21
N PRO A 102 12.75 9.54 12.65
CA PRO A 102 11.98 10.58 11.98
C PRO A 102 12.47 11.99 12.30
N ARG A 103 13.39 12.16 13.26
CA ARG A 103 13.81 13.46 13.82
C ARG A 103 14.27 14.42 12.75
N LYS A 104 15.25 14.00 11.92
CA LYS A 104 15.78 14.86 10.86
C LYS A 104 14.72 15.28 9.88
N LEU A 105 13.86 14.33 9.49
CA LEU A 105 12.74 14.58 8.58
C LEU A 105 11.79 15.62 9.16
N LEU A 106 11.22 15.35 10.33
CA LEU A 106 10.18 16.16 10.96
C LEU A 106 10.70 17.56 11.30
N THR A 107 11.92 17.69 11.82
CA THR A 107 12.52 19.01 12.11
C THR A 107 12.83 19.81 10.85
N THR A 108 13.05 19.16 9.70
CA THR A 108 13.26 19.86 8.42
C THR A 108 11.97 20.36 7.81
N ILE A 109 10.89 19.56 7.84
CA ILE A 109 9.64 19.93 7.17
C ILE A 109 8.71 20.77 8.04
N SER A 110 8.73 20.62 9.36
CA SER A 110 7.79 21.32 10.24
C SER A 110 7.84 22.87 10.15
N PRO A 111 9.01 23.52 9.98
CA PRO A 111 9.05 24.98 9.81
C PRO A 111 8.44 25.45 8.48
N GLN A 112 8.36 24.57 7.48
CA GLN A 112 7.87 24.91 6.14
C GLN A 112 6.35 24.67 6.00
N LEU A 113 5.78 23.85 6.88
CA LEU A 113 4.38 23.44 6.83
C LEU A 113 3.62 23.90 8.08
N THR A 114 3.43 25.21 8.20
CA THR A 114 2.73 25.81 9.35
C THR A 114 1.30 25.28 9.49
N GLY A 115 0.97 24.75 10.67
CA GLY A 115 -0.35 24.18 10.95
C GLY A 115 -0.53 22.77 10.41
N ALA A 116 0.52 22.13 9.90
CA ALA A 116 0.48 20.72 9.56
C ALA A 116 0.34 19.84 10.81
N ARG A 117 -0.25 18.69 10.64
CA ARG A 117 -0.46 17.66 11.65
C ARG A 117 0.45 16.48 11.35
N TYR A 118 1.06 15.94 12.37
CA TYR A 118 2.08 14.90 12.22
C TYR A 118 1.65 13.64 12.96
N ALA A 119 1.85 12.48 12.34
CA ALA A 119 1.77 11.21 13.01
C ALA A 119 2.92 10.29 12.59
N VAL A 120 3.30 9.40 13.50
CA VAL A 120 4.31 8.36 13.32
C VAL A 120 3.69 7.02 13.65
N GLU A 121 3.81 6.05 12.76
CA GLU A 121 3.51 4.66 13.07
C GLU A 121 4.78 3.98 13.57
N SER A 122 4.73 3.42 14.79
CA SER A 122 5.85 2.64 15.34
C SER A 122 5.95 1.25 14.71
N ALA A 123 7.06 0.56 14.97
CA ALA A 123 7.25 -0.83 14.51
C ALA A 123 6.14 -1.78 14.97
N GLU A 124 5.54 -1.53 16.14
CA GLU A 124 4.44 -2.32 16.73
C GLU A 124 3.07 -1.93 16.16
N GLY A 125 2.99 -0.85 15.34
CA GLY A 125 1.74 -0.37 14.74
C GLY A 125 0.93 0.57 15.62
N THR A 126 1.53 1.15 16.66
CA THR A 126 0.92 2.24 17.41
C THR A 126 1.14 3.56 16.67
N PHE A 127 0.08 4.35 16.51
CA PHE A 127 0.17 5.68 15.92
C PHE A 127 0.31 6.73 17.02
N TYR A 128 1.40 7.46 16.96
CA TYR A 128 1.64 8.64 17.79
C TYR A 128 1.34 9.87 16.95
N TYR A 129 0.55 10.81 17.45
CA TYR A 129 0.13 11.99 16.68
C TYR A 129 0.14 13.27 17.52
N THR A 130 0.38 14.41 16.88
CA THR A 130 0.42 15.73 17.57
C THR A 130 -0.96 16.35 17.66
N GLU A 131 -1.68 16.44 16.55
CA GLU A 131 -3.01 17.03 16.43
C GLU A 131 -3.99 16.06 15.79
N PRO A 132 -5.29 16.12 16.12
CA PRO A 132 -6.27 15.21 15.53
C PRO A 132 -6.20 15.23 13.99
N ILE A 133 -5.94 14.08 13.43
CA ILE A 133 -5.99 13.79 11.98
C ILE A 133 -7.44 13.43 11.64
N PRO A 134 -7.94 13.71 10.42
CA PRO A 134 -9.32 13.43 10.05
C PRO A 134 -9.77 12.02 10.47
N ALA A 135 -11.01 11.90 10.96
CA ALA A 135 -11.55 10.65 11.48
C ALA A 135 -11.47 9.53 10.44
N GLY A 136 -11.18 8.32 10.90
CA GLY A 136 -11.05 7.13 10.05
C GLY A 136 -9.68 6.97 9.37
N THR A 137 -8.78 7.92 9.51
CA THR A 137 -7.47 7.89 8.87
C THR A 137 -6.42 7.10 9.64
N LEU A 138 -6.48 7.19 10.98
CA LEU A 138 -5.59 6.43 11.86
C LEU A 138 -6.33 5.23 12.44
N PRO A 139 -5.63 4.10 12.66
CA PRO A 139 -6.21 2.92 13.29
C PRO A 139 -6.58 3.17 14.76
N SER A 140 -7.24 2.21 15.37
CA SER A 140 -7.75 2.31 16.76
C SER A 140 -6.65 2.50 17.81
N LYS A 141 -5.45 1.95 17.57
CA LYS A 141 -4.32 2.06 18.51
C LYS A 141 -3.54 3.34 18.24
N GLN A 142 -3.95 4.43 18.88
CA GLN A 142 -3.37 5.75 18.71
C GLN A 142 -3.15 6.48 20.03
N LEU A 143 -2.11 7.30 20.11
CA LEU A 143 -1.74 8.07 21.29
C LEU A 143 -1.37 9.50 20.88
N ARG A 144 -1.99 10.49 21.51
CA ARG A 144 -1.61 11.89 21.34
C ARG A 144 -0.35 12.18 22.14
N VAL A 145 0.63 12.83 21.49
CA VAL A 145 1.91 13.21 22.07
C VAL A 145 2.29 14.64 21.68
N THR A 146 3.28 15.20 22.34
CA THR A 146 3.91 16.46 21.90
C THR A 146 4.78 16.21 20.66
N PHE A 147 5.14 17.28 19.94
CA PHE A 147 6.04 17.15 18.79
C PHE A 147 7.42 16.62 19.20
N ASP A 148 7.96 17.05 20.34
CA ASP A 148 9.24 16.56 20.85
C ASP A 148 9.21 15.07 21.19
N GLU A 149 8.14 14.57 21.81
CA GLU A 149 7.95 13.15 22.06
C GLU A 149 7.81 12.36 20.75
N LEU A 150 7.16 12.95 19.73
CA LEU A 150 7.01 12.32 18.41
C LEU A 150 8.36 12.09 17.74
N LEU A 151 9.33 13.00 17.92
CA LEU A 151 10.68 12.89 17.37
C LEU A 151 11.46 11.68 17.91
N GLU A 152 11.10 11.17 19.08
CA GLU A 152 11.78 10.04 19.74
C GLU A 152 11.22 8.67 19.32
N VAL A 153 10.13 8.62 18.54
CA VAL A 153 9.49 7.37 18.12
C VAL A 153 10.13 6.86 16.84
N PRO A 154 10.83 5.70 16.84
CA PRO A 154 11.27 5.08 15.59
C PRO A 154 10.08 4.79 14.68
N ALA A 155 10.13 5.32 13.45
CA ALA A 155 9.01 5.34 12.52
C ALA A 155 9.11 4.23 11.47
N SER A 156 8.11 3.37 11.36
CA SER A 156 7.89 2.58 10.15
C SER A 156 7.25 3.43 9.06
N ARG A 157 6.51 4.47 9.47
CA ARG A 157 5.84 5.42 8.58
C ARG A 157 5.66 6.76 9.28
N VAL A 158 5.87 7.85 8.55
CA VAL A 158 5.51 9.20 8.98
C VAL A 158 4.38 9.72 8.10
N ILE A 159 3.34 10.24 8.74
CA ILE A 159 2.19 10.85 8.09
C ILE A 159 2.21 12.35 8.38
N VAL A 160 2.09 13.15 7.34
CA VAL A 160 1.94 14.60 7.44
C VAL A 160 0.67 15.03 6.72
N VAL A 161 -0.21 15.73 7.43
CA VAL A 161 -1.46 16.25 6.88
C VAL A 161 -1.43 17.77 6.98
N SER A 162 -1.54 18.44 5.84
CA SER A 162 -1.52 19.90 5.81
C SER A 162 -2.72 20.43 5.02
N PRO A 163 -3.82 20.81 5.70
CA PRO A 163 -5.02 21.29 5.03
C PRO A 163 -4.85 22.65 4.38
N ASN A 164 -3.79 23.40 4.73
CA ASN A 164 -3.58 24.79 4.34
C ASN A 164 -2.51 24.99 3.26
N HIS A 165 -1.84 23.91 2.83
CA HIS A 165 -0.78 23.99 1.83
C HIS A 165 -1.20 23.31 0.53
N ARG A 166 -0.69 23.82 -0.59
CA ARG A 166 -0.88 23.17 -1.90
C ARG A 166 0.09 22.00 -2.05
N LEU A 167 -0.23 21.10 -2.95
CA LEU A 167 0.57 19.90 -3.20
C LEU A 167 2.03 20.23 -3.57
N GLU A 168 2.24 21.28 -4.38
CA GLU A 168 3.57 21.69 -4.81
C GLU A 168 4.45 22.12 -3.62
N GLU A 169 3.90 22.91 -2.69
CA GLU A 169 4.58 23.36 -1.47
C GLU A 169 4.98 22.17 -0.59
N PHE A 170 4.13 21.15 -0.56
CA PHE A 170 4.35 19.92 0.15
C PHE A 170 5.49 19.09 -0.45
N ILE A 171 5.49 18.96 -1.79
CA ILE A 171 6.54 18.25 -2.53
C ILE A 171 7.89 18.97 -2.37
N ASP A 172 7.90 20.31 -2.42
CA ASP A 172 9.11 21.12 -2.25
C ASP A 172 9.68 20.96 -0.83
N ALA A 173 8.82 20.96 0.20
CA ALA A 173 9.25 20.71 1.58
C ALA A 173 9.83 19.31 1.73
N ALA A 174 9.21 18.30 1.15
CA ALA A 174 9.70 16.92 1.13
C ALA A 174 11.04 16.79 0.40
N SER A 175 11.18 17.43 -0.77
CA SER A 175 12.43 17.45 -1.55
C SER A 175 13.58 18.11 -0.78
N THR A 176 13.29 19.22 -0.10
CA THR A 176 14.26 19.94 0.76
C THR A 176 14.72 19.06 1.92
N ALA A 177 13.84 18.22 2.47
CA ALA A 177 14.19 17.23 3.49
C ALA A 177 15.02 16.06 2.97
N GLY A 178 15.33 16.03 1.66
CA GLY A 178 16.15 14.98 1.04
C GLY A 178 15.39 13.67 0.81
N LEU A 179 14.06 13.71 0.79
CA LEU A 179 13.20 12.56 0.55
C LEU A 179 13.07 12.32 -0.96
N LYS A 180 13.74 11.28 -1.44
CA LYS A 180 13.68 10.88 -2.86
C LYS A 180 12.49 9.99 -3.19
N ASN A 181 11.95 9.27 -2.18
CA ASN A 181 10.87 8.31 -2.34
C ASN A 181 9.76 8.63 -1.35
N VAL A 182 8.86 9.51 -1.78
CA VAL A 182 7.70 9.91 -0.99
C VAL A 182 6.45 9.49 -1.74
N SER A 183 5.65 8.62 -1.13
CA SER A 183 4.29 8.37 -1.60
C SER A 183 3.36 9.45 -1.07
N TYR A 184 2.51 10.00 -1.92
CA TYR A 184 1.52 10.98 -1.51
C TYR A 184 0.16 10.66 -2.13
N SER A 185 -0.91 10.96 -1.40
CA SER A 185 -2.26 10.95 -1.93
C SER A 185 -2.82 12.37 -1.95
N VAL A 186 -3.56 12.69 -3.00
CA VAL A 186 -4.26 13.97 -3.15
C VAL A 186 -5.72 13.75 -2.79
N GLY A 187 -6.18 14.44 -1.74
CA GLY A 187 -7.57 14.41 -1.29
C GLY A 187 -8.05 15.81 -0.92
N THR A 188 -9.09 15.92 -0.11
CA THR A 188 -9.60 17.18 0.43
C THR A 188 -8.62 17.88 1.38
N ALA A 189 -7.61 17.17 1.89
CA ALA A 189 -6.46 17.68 2.62
C ALA A 189 -5.19 17.16 1.98
N THR A 190 -4.13 17.97 1.90
CA THR A 190 -2.82 17.53 1.41
C THR A 190 -2.24 16.53 2.41
N TRP A 191 -2.01 15.32 1.92
CA TRP A 191 -1.55 14.16 2.69
C TRP A 191 -0.22 13.69 2.15
N LEU A 192 0.75 13.46 3.03
CA LEU A 192 2.04 12.89 2.71
C LEU A 192 2.29 11.66 3.57
N ASP A 193 2.56 10.55 2.92
CA ASP A 193 2.90 9.29 3.54
C ASP A 193 4.36 8.98 3.24
N ILE A 194 5.20 8.89 4.27
CA ILE A 194 6.65 8.80 4.12
C ILE A 194 7.13 7.47 4.71
N ALA A 195 7.69 6.63 3.85
CA ALA A 195 8.35 5.38 4.21
C ALA A 195 9.88 5.57 4.36
N PRO A 196 10.59 4.63 5.01
CA PRO A 196 12.06 4.62 5.05
C PRO A 196 12.67 4.67 3.65
N VAL A 197 13.82 5.33 3.49
CA VAL A 197 14.51 5.45 2.20
C VAL A 197 14.86 4.08 1.63
N GLY A 198 14.54 3.84 0.36
CA GLY A 198 14.79 2.57 -0.33
C GLY A 198 13.76 1.48 -0.02
N ILE A 199 12.74 1.79 0.78
CA ILE A 199 11.64 0.88 1.08
C ILE A 199 10.44 1.27 0.23
N SER A 200 9.92 0.28 -0.49
CA SER A 200 8.75 0.40 -1.36
C SER A 200 8.03 -0.95 -1.45
N LYS A 201 6.85 -0.96 -2.05
CA LYS A 201 6.16 -2.21 -2.37
C LYS A 201 7.07 -3.17 -3.15
N ALA A 202 7.86 -2.64 -4.10
CA ALA A 202 8.81 -3.43 -4.88
C ALA A 202 9.89 -4.11 -4.04
N SER A 203 10.52 -3.39 -3.10
CA SER A 203 11.59 -3.95 -2.26
C SER A 203 11.08 -5.08 -1.35
N ALA A 204 9.87 -4.93 -0.80
CA ALA A 204 9.23 -5.97 0.00
C ALA A 204 8.84 -7.19 -0.84
N LEU A 205 8.26 -6.96 -2.03
CA LEU A 205 7.87 -8.02 -2.97
C LEU A 205 9.06 -8.78 -3.54
N GLU A 206 10.19 -8.10 -3.82
CA GLU A 206 11.42 -8.78 -4.25
C GLU A 206 11.97 -9.72 -3.17
N ARG A 207 11.90 -9.31 -1.90
CA ARG A 207 12.27 -10.18 -0.77
C ARG A 207 11.37 -11.43 -0.72
N ILE A 208 10.05 -11.24 -0.83
CA ILE A 208 9.07 -12.33 -0.85
C ILE A 208 9.33 -13.25 -2.05
N ARG A 209 9.51 -12.68 -3.25
CA ARG A 209 9.80 -13.44 -4.48
C ARG A 209 11.02 -14.35 -4.31
N GLY A 210 12.09 -13.80 -3.68
CA GLY A 210 13.30 -14.57 -3.40
C GLY A 210 13.06 -15.72 -2.41
N ILE A 211 12.25 -15.51 -1.37
CA ILE A 211 11.89 -16.54 -0.39
C ILE A 211 11.03 -17.65 -1.04
N GLU A 212 10.08 -17.25 -1.89
CA GLU A 212 9.16 -18.15 -2.59
C GLU A 212 9.75 -18.77 -3.86
N GLU A 213 11.00 -18.45 -4.18
CA GLU A 213 11.76 -18.96 -5.34
C GLU A 213 11.04 -18.77 -6.69
N VAL A 214 10.22 -17.70 -6.81
CA VAL A 214 9.50 -17.38 -8.04
C VAL A 214 10.40 -16.64 -9.01
N SER A 215 10.44 -17.05 -10.30
CA SER A 215 11.16 -16.30 -11.34
C SER A 215 10.53 -14.94 -11.59
N LEU A 216 11.33 -13.91 -11.90
CA LEU A 216 10.82 -12.58 -12.31
C LEU A 216 9.90 -12.64 -13.53
N SER A 217 10.08 -13.62 -14.42
CA SER A 217 9.20 -13.83 -15.58
C SER A 217 7.80 -14.34 -15.19
N HIS A 218 7.61 -14.77 -13.96
CA HIS A 218 6.34 -15.25 -13.41
C HIS A 218 5.78 -14.30 -12.34
N VAL A 219 6.14 -13.02 -12.43
CA VAL A 219 5.56 -11.98 -11.60
C VAL A 219 4.44 -11.27 -12.36
N PHE A 220 3.32 -11.08 -11.69
CA PHE A 220 2.21 -10.24 -12.11
C PHE A 220 2.00 -9.18 -11.03
N ALA A 221 1.94 -7.91 -11.40
CA ALA A 221 1.60 -6.83 -10.47
C ALA A 221 0.52 -5.95 -11.07
N ALA A 222 -0.41 -5.47 -10.23
CA ALA A 222 -1.44 -4.52 -10.63
C ALA A 222 -1.53 -3.36 -9.63
N GLY A 223 -1.67 -2.13 -10.15
CA GLY A 223 -1.75 -0.90 -9.37
C GLY A 223 -2.30 0.27 -10.17
N ASP A 224 -2.55 1.40 -9.51
CA ASP A 224 -3.05 2.61 -10.16
C ASP A 224 -2.39 3.91 -9.64
N GLY A 225 -1.72 3.86 -8.49
CA GLY A 225 -1.17 5.01 -7.81
C GLY A 225 0.32 5.27 -8.06
N SER A 226 0.77 6.47 -7.70
CA SER A 226 2.19 6.83 -7.78
C SER A 226 3.08 5.97 -6.87
N ASN A 227 2.54 5.42 -5.79
CA ASN A 227 3.20 4.50 -4.88
C ASN A 227 3.37 3.08 -5.46
N ASP A 228 2.75 2.80 -6.63
CA ASP A 228 2.88 1.54 -7.35
C ASP A 228 4.00 1.56 -8.38
N ILE A 229 4.50 2.74 -8.78
CA ILE A 229 5.45 2.89 -9.88
C ILE A 229 6.65 1.95 -9.74
N GLU A 230 7.27 1.88 -8.56
CA GLU A 230 8.41 0.99 -8.35
C GLU A 230 8.03 -0.50 -8.46
N MET A 231 6.83 -0.87 -7.97
CA MET A 231 6.29 -2.22 -8.08
C MET A 231 6.01 -2.59 -9.55
N LEU A 232 5.44 -1.67 -10.30
CA LEU A 232 5.15 -1.84 -11.72
C LEU A 232 6.44 -1.95 -12.56
N ASP A 233 7.43 -1.09 -12.31
CA ASP A 233 8.75 -1.17 -12.95
C ASP A 233 9.46 -2.49 -12.63
N TRP A 234 9.39 -2.91 -11.36
CA TRP A 234 9.99 -4.17 -10.92
C TRP A 234 9.35 -5.37 -11.61
N ALA A 235 8.03 -5.45 -11.63
CA ALA A 235 7.30 -6.53 -12.27
C ALA A 235 7.45 -6.52 -13.79
N GLY A 236 7.40 -5.33 -14.40
CA GLY A 236 7.45 -5.14 -15.85
C GLY A 236 8.79 -5.46 -16.50
N ARG A 237 9.88 -5.64 -15.72
CA ARG A 237 11.20 -5.96 -16.30
C ARG A 237 11.23 -7.29 -17.06
N TYR A 238 10.53 -8.29 -16.56
CA TYR A 238 10.49 -9.62 -17.13
C TYR A 238 9.14 -10.31 -17.04
N GLY A 239 8.25 -9.78 -16.21
CA GLY A 239 6.89 -10.26 -15.95
C GLY A 239 5.84 -9.31 -16.51
N THR A 240 4.73 -9.18 -15.80
CA THR A 240 3.56 -8.41 -16.20
C THR A 240 3.27 -7.31 -15.20
N ALA A 241 3.22 -6.05 -15.67
CA ALA A 241 2.79 -4.89 -14.92
C ALA A 241 1.50 -4.32 -15.51
N ILE A 242 0.42 -4.40 -14.75
CA ILE A 242 -0.91 -3.91 -15.13
C ILE A 242 -1.16 -2.57 -14.43
N VAL A 243 -1.56 -1.58 -15.21
CA VAL A 243 -2.02 -0.30 -14.68
C VAL A 243 -3.50 -0.13 -14.98
N MET A 244 -4.26 0.31 -13.97
CA MET A 244 -5.69 0.54 -14.08
C MET A 244 -6.00 1.74 -14.98
N GLY A 245 -7.12 1.67 -15.70
CA GLY A 245 -7.50 2.65 -16.71
C GLY A 245 -7.70 4.07 -16.20
N GLN A 246 -8.08 4.24 -14.92
CA GLN A 246 -8.24 5.55 -14.29
C GLN A 246 -6.94 6.19 -13.81
N ALA A 247 -5.82 5.44 -13.76
CA ALA A 247 -4.52 5.98 -13.36
C ALA A 247 -4.09 7.17 -14.22
N ASP A 248 -3.24 8.04 -13.66
CA ASP A 248 -2.67 9.12 -14.42
C ASP A 248 -1.66 8.64 -15.49
N ASP A 249 -1.36 9.48 -16.48
CA ASP A 249 -0.47 9.11 -17.59
C ASP A 249 0.96 8.81 -17.13
N ARG A 250 1.40 9.39 -16.04
CA ARG A 250 2.71 9.09 -15.45
C ARG A 250 2.76 7.65 -14.96
N VAL A 251 1.75 7.20 -14.24
CA VAL A 251 1.68 5.80 -13.76
C VAL A 251 1.52 4.85 -14.94
N LYS A 252 0.65 5.20 -15.94
CA LYS A 252 0.46 4.39 -17.16
C LYS A 252 1.74 4.17 -17.95
N SER A 253 2.69 5.09 -17.89
CA SER A 253 3.98 4.94 -18.60
C SER A 253 4.87 3.80 -18.04
N HIS A 254 4.55 3.27 -16.85
CA HIS A 254 5.25 2.15 -16.21
C HIS A 254 4.56 0.79 -16.42
N ALA A 255 3.47 0.76 -17.20
CA ALA A 255 2.74 -0.46 -17.51
C ALA A 255 3.38 -1.28 -18.63
N THR A 256 3.36 -2.60 -18.51
CA THR A 256 3.46 -3.47 -19.69
C THR A 256 2.11 -3.52 -20.43
N ARG A 257 1.00 -3.29 -19.70
CA ARG A 257 -0.34 -3.20 -20.24
C ARG A 257 -1.24 -2.33 -19.35
N VAL A 258 -2.04 -1.48 -19.97
CA VAL A 258 -3.13 -0.73 -19.31
C VAL A 258 -4.42 -1.53 -19.48
N THR A 259 -5.15 -1.74 -18.40
CA THR A 259 -6.47 -2.40 -18.41
C THR A 259 -7.61 -1.38 -18.34
N GLY A 260 -8.86 -1.83 -18.24
CA GLY A 260 -10.01 -0.97 -17.96
C GLY A 260 -9.93 -0.28 -16.60
N THR A 261 -10.85 0.62 -16.34
CA THR A 261 -11.03 1.26 -15.03
C THR A 261 -11.57 0.25 -14.01
N ILE A 262 -11.55 0.64 -12.74
CA ILE A 262 -12.13 -0.21 -11.69
C ILE A 262 -13.64 -0.41 -11.90
N ASP A 263 -14.35 0.63 -12.35
CA ASP A 263 -15.79 0.56 -12.64
C ASP A 263 -16.10 -0.33 -13.87
N GLU A 264 -15.12 -0.56 -14.74
CA GLU A 264 -15.18 -1.47 -15.89
C GLU A 264 -14.68 -2.89 -15.56
N ASN A 265 -14.46 -3.18 -14.27
CA ASN A 265 -13.86 -4.45 -13.82
C ASN A 265 -12.48 -4.72 -14.46
N GLY A 266 -11.67 -3.68 -14.62
CA GLY A 266 -10.38 -3.75 -15.30
C GLY A 266 -9.43 -4.78 -14.71
N LEU A 267 -9.33 -4.89 -13.38
CA LEU A 267 -8.48 -5.91 -12.75
C LEU A 267 -8.96 -7.33 -13.07
N PHE A 268 -10.27 -7.61 -13.01
CA PHE A 268 -10.81 -8.92 -13.37
C PHE A 268 -10.47 -9.29 -14.83
N THR A 269 -10.62 -8.33 -15.75
CA THR A 269 -10.24 -8.51 -17.16
C THR A 269 -8.74 -8.84 -17.28
N ALA A 270 -7.88 -8.07 -16.62
CA ALA A 270 -6.43 -8.30 -16.67
C ALA A 270 -6.02 -9.68 -16.11
N LEU A 271 -6.67 -10.13 -15.03
CA LEU A 271 -6.45 -11.44 -14.45
C LEU A 271 -6.90 -12.56 -15.40
N THR A 272 -8.10 -12.48 -15.96
CA THR A 272 -8.62 -13.52 -16.90
C THR A 272 -7.85 -13.59 -18.21
N GLU A 273 -7.32 -12.48 -18.71
CA GLU A 273 -6.44 -12.49 -19.89
C GLU A 273 -5.05 -13.09 -19.57
N SER A 274 -4.53 -12.90 -18.36
CA SER A 274 -3.24 -13.45 -17.93
C SER A 274 -3.34 -14.90 -17.46
N PHE A 275 -4.49 -15.29 -16.95
CA PHE A 275 -4.82 -16.63 -16.43
C PHE A 275 -6.16 -17.10 -17.05
N PRO A 276 -6.19 -17.50 -18.33
CA PRO A 276 -7.45 -17.76 -19.08
C PRO A 276 -8.39 -18.79 -18.44
N TRP A 277 -7.85 -19.73 -17.66
CA TRP A 277 -8.65 -20.72 -16.95
C TRP A 277 -9.61 -20.12 -15.90
N LEU A 278 -9.38 -18.87 -15.45
CA LEU A 278 -10.30 -18.15 -14.55
C LEU A 278 -11.63 -17.77 -15.24
N ALA A 279 -11.66 -17.72 -16.56
CA ALA A 279 -12.87 -17.39 -17.32
C ALA A 279 -13.81 -18.59 -17.52
N GLU A 280 -13.36 -19.81 -17.21
CA GLU A 280 -14.09 -21.05 -17.45
C GLU A 280 -14.92 -21.51 -16.24
N GLY A 281 -14.83 -20.78 -15.08
CA GLY A 281 -15.40 -21.14 -13.79
C GLY A 281 -16.70 -20.39 -13.38
#